data_9fcdeced0feb8079e1cf81546ae8cff4
#
_entry.id   9fcdeced0feb8079e1cf81546ae8cff4
#
_cell.length_a   1.000
_cell.length_b   1.000
_cell.length_c   1.000
_cell.angle_alpha   90.00
_cell.angle_beta   90.00
_cell.angle_gamma   90.00
#
_symmetry.space_group_name_H-M   'P 1'
#
loop_
_entity.id
_entity.type
_entity.pdbx_description
1 polymer ?
#
loop_
_entity_poly.entity_id
_entity_poly.type
_entity_poly.pdbx_seq_one_letter_code
_entity_poly.pdbx_strand_id
1 'polypeptide(L)'
;MPSLMNRACLGAIRSTSASARALTSSTCTVSRRCLPTSTHIKPTVGQARFYAQVGTPPKSHKVYDSAAEAVKGVKSGDIVLSGGLPAAGFGLCGVPNTLIQALSKRSDVNNLTGVSNNAGAGERGLGLLLHTGQISKMIASYIGGNKLFESKYLKGEIDLELTPQGTLAERIRAAGAGIPAFYTPTGFGTPVQDGSVAMRNGPDGKGVAYPPKRETREFNGKQYLLEEAIKGDVAFIRAWKVDEAGNAIFRYAAHNFSGAMARSARLTIVEAEEIVPIGSLDPMQIHLPGVYVDRIVKATTPKEIETETLAPEPGTDTKASLGSGEARAKREQIVKRAALELQDGFYVNLGIGMPTLIPSFLPEGRNVWLQSENGILGMGPLPTRKQMDADIINAGKETVTLVPGASTFDSVESFGMIRGGHVDVSVLGAMEVGANGDLANWIIPGKLVKGKQEAMCSPCNVARPHIHSASTGMGGAMDLVSNPEETKIIVTTDHCDKKGNPKILDRCSLPLTGSRCVSMIITELAVFEIDRKAGKMTLKELMPGATLEEVKAKTAAKFEIGPNVEETSV
;
A
#
# COMPACT_ATOMS: atom_id res chain seq x y z
N MET A 1 -27.97 -45.41 -22.76
CA MET A 1 -28.86 -46.35 -22.07
C MET A 1 -28.31 -46.68 -20.71
N PRO A 2 -29.13 -46.83 -19.70
CA PRO A 2 -29.97 -45.84 -19.00
C PRO A 2 -29.51 -45.76 -17.53
N SER A 3 -29.96 -45.03 -16.63
CA SER A 3 -31.20 -44.39 -16.20
C SER A 3 -31.06 -43.99 -14.73
N LEU A 4 -31.56 -42.84 -14.41
CA LEU A 4 -32.56 -42.52 -13.38
C LEU A 4 -32.26 -42.89 -11.91
N MET A 5 -32.28 -41.94 -10.96
CA MET A 5 -33.50 -41.59 -10.26
C MET A 5 -33.36 -40.40 -9.31
N ASN A 6 -34.28 -39.49 -9.50
CA ASN A 6 -34.80 -38.44 -8.61
C ASN A 6 -35.20 -38.92 -7.22
N ARG A 7 -35.09 -38.07 -6.20
CA ARG A 7 -36.17 -37.86 -5.23
C ARG A 7 -36.06 -36.49 -4.55
N ALA A 8 -37.05 -35.67 -4.86
CA ALA A 8 -37.44 -34.49 -4.11
C ALA A 8 -38.20 -34.88 -2.85
N CYS A 9 -38.04 -34.11 -1.75
CA CYS A 9 -39.00 -34.10 -0.64
C CYS A 9 -39.36 -32.63 -0.36
N LEU A 10 -40.57 -32.26 -0.83
CA LEU A 10 -41.31 -31.10 -0.35
C LEU A 10 -42.03 -31.46 0.96
N GLY A 11 -41.84 -30.66 2.00
CA GLY A 11 -42.58 -30.68 3.26
C GLY A 11 -43.39 -29.40 3.44
N ALA A 12 -44.69 -29.51 3.37
CA ALA A 12 -45.69 -28.45 3.45
C ALA A 12 -45.79 -27.84 4.85
N ILE A 13 -45.84 -26.52 4.94
CA ILE A 13 -46.23 -25.79 6.15
C ILE A 13 -47.73 -25.50 6.06
N ARG A 14 -48.49 -26.05 7.01
CA ARG A 14 -49.89 -25.71 7.22
C ARG A 14 -50.03 -24.47 8.08
N SER A 15 -50.81 -23.50 7.59
CA SER A 15 -51.37 -22.40 8.33
C SER A 15 -52.48 -22.83 9.24
N THR A 16 -52.48 -22.39 10.50
CA THR A 16 -53.67 -22.37 11.35
C THR A 16 -53.88 -20.97 11.92
N SER A 17 -54.99 -20.37 11.50
CA SER A 17 -55.58 -19.17 12.08
C SER A 17 -56.30 -19.53 13.38
N ALA A 18 -56.14 -18.71 14.43
CA ALA A 18 -57.07 -18.68 15.54
C ALA A 18 -57.07 -17.33 16.26
N SER A 19 -58.08 -16.57 16.02
CA SER A 19 -59.00 -15.94 16.96
C SER A 19 -58.47 -15.04 18.07
N ALA A 20 -58.74 -13.75 17.90
CA ALA A 20 -58.67 -12.71 18.93
C ALA A 20 -59.71 -12.95 20.04
N ARG A 21 -59.30 -12.85 21.31
CA ARG A 21 -60.18 -12.51 22.44
C ARG A 21 -59.52 -11.45 23.29
N ALA A 22 -60.24 -10.34 23.39
CA ALA A 22 -59.98 -9.25 24.32
C ALA A 22 -60.09 -9.75 25.77
N LEU A 23 -59.15 -9.38 26.64
CA LEU A 23 -59.31 -9.40 28.08
C LEU A 23 -58.69 -8.15 28.70
N THR A 24 -59.52 -7.55 29.43
CA THR A 24 -59.57 -6.36 30.30
C THR A 24 -58.31 -6.11 31.09
N SER A 25 -58.07 -4.81 31.25
CA SER A 25 -57.09 -4.14 32.15
C SER A 25 -57.08 -4.69 33.58
N SER A 26 -55.90 -5.14 34.02
CA SER A 26 -55.60 -5.26 35.44
C SER A 26 -54.31 -4.48 35.70
N THR A 27 -54.46 -3.41 36.45
CA THR A 27 -53.37 -2.61 37.00
C THR A 27 -52.54 -3.48 37.97
N CYS A 28 -51.37 -3.89 37.52
CA CYS A 28 -50.38 -4.54 38.37
C CYS A 28 -49.43 -3.49 38.94
N THR A 29 -49.60 -3.20 40.21
CA THR A 29 -48.70 -2.39 41.02
C THR A 29 -47.38 -3.16 41.15
N VAL A 30 -46.34 -2.69 40.44
CA VAL A 30 -44.97 -3.22 40.58
C VAL A 30 -44.41 -2.72 41.90
N SER A 31 -44.41 -3.56 42.89
CA SER A 31 -43.66 -3.43 44.13
C SER A 31 -42.16 -3.33 43.76
N ARG A 32 -41.55 -2.21 44.06
CA ARG A 32 -40.07 -2.05 44.01
C ARG A 32 -39.45 -2.99 45.04
N ARG A 33 -39.11 -4.21 44.64
CA ARG A 33 -38.16 -5.02 45.39
C ARG A 33 -36.77 -4.39 45.19
N CYS A 34 -36.20 -3.87 46.29
CA CYS A 34 -34.82 -3.50 46.40
C CYS A 34 -33.94 -4.63 45.91
N LEU A 35 -33.14 -4.39 44.89
CA LEU A 35 -32.01 -5.25 44.52
C LEU A 35 -31.10 -5.33 45.76
N PRO A 36 -30.59 -6.51 46.11
CA PRO A 36 -29.64 -6.62 47.20
C PRO A 36 -28.43 -5.78 46.85
N THR A 37 -28.10 -4.87 47.76
CA THR A 37 -26.83 -4.12 47.75
C THR A 37 -25.71 -5.09 47.51
N SER A 38 -24.88 -4.81 46.47
CA SER A 38 -23.67 -5.57 46.19
C SER A 38 -22.86 -5.64 47.49
N THR A 39 -22.80 -6.83 48.06
CA THR A 39 -21.85 -7.12 49.11
C THR A 39 -20.46 -6.99 48.53
N HIS A 40 -19.81 -5.84 48.72
CA HIS A 40 -18.38 -5.70 48.52
C HIS A 40 -17.70 -6.74 49.41
N ILE A 41 -17.36 -7.89 48.87
CA ILE A 41 -16.47 -8.86 49.50
C ILE A 41 -15.13 -8.12 49.62
N LYS A 42 -14.82 -7.63 50.81
CA LYS A 42 -13.50 -7.07 51.10
C LYS A 42 -12.51 -8.24 50.94
N PRO A 43 -11.51 -8.12 50.06
CA PRO A 43 -10.51 -9.17 49.88
C PRO A 43 -9.83 -9.42 51.24
N THR A 44 -9.58 -10.69 51.56
CA THR A 44 -8.79 -11.04 52.75
C THR A 44 -7.41 -10.42 52.60
N VAL A 45 -6.77 -10.05 53.75
CA VAL A 45 -5.47 -9.35 53.77
C VAL A 45 -4.42 -10.04 52.90
N GLY A 46 -4.46 -11.37 52.76
CA GLY A 46 -3.57 -12.16 51.88
C GLY A 46 -3.86 -11.95 50.40
N GLN A 47 -5.15 -11.91 50.00
CA GLN A 47 -5.54 -11.66 48.61
C GLN A 47 -5.22 -10.21 48.20
N ALA A 48 -5.47 -9.24 49.08
CA ALA A 48 -5.15 -7.84 48.81
C ALA A 48 -3.63 -7.63 48.64
N ARG A 49 -2.78 -8.34 49.43
CA ARG A 49 -1.33 -8.30 49.25
C ARG A 49 -0.88 -8.94 47.93
N PHE A 50 -1.49 -10.08 47.56
CA PHE A 50 -1.17 -10.75 46.29
C PHE A 50 -1.50 -9.86 45.10
N TYR A 51 -2.69 -9.29 45.04
CA TYR A 51 -3.08 -8.36 43.96
C TYR A 51 -2.25 -7.05 43.99
N ALA A 52 -1.88 -6.52 45.17
CA ALA A 52 -1.01 -5.36 45.28
C ALA A 52 0.42 -5.65 44.77
N GLN A 53 0.93 -6.88 44.90
CA GLN A 53 2.23 -7.28 44.35
C GLN A 53 2.19 -7.52 42.84
N VAL A 54 1.09 -8.05 42.31
CA VAL A 54 0.92 -8.29 40.87
C VAL A 54 0.52 -7.02 40.12
N GLY A 55 -0.16 -6.07 40.80
CA GLY A 55 -0.68 -4.86 40.19
C GLY A 55 0.33 -3.73 39.95
N THR A 56 1.56 -3.83 40.48
CA THR A 56 2.59 -2.81 40.22
C THR A 56 3.42 -3.22 39.03
N PRO A 57 3.39 -2.47 37.91
CA PRO A 57 4.24 -2.78 36.78
C PRO A 57 5.71 -2.72 37.19
N PRO A 58 6.57 -3.63 36.68
CA PRO A 58 8.00 -3.59 36.98
C PRO A 58 8.59 -2.27 36.47
N LYS A 59 9.54 -1.70 37.23
CA LYS A 59 10.28 -0.52 36.75
C LYS A 59 10.95 -0.86 35.42
N SER A 60 10.64 -0.08 34.40
CA SER A 60 11.22 -0.23 33.07
C SER A 60 12.49 0.59 32.94
N HIS A 61 13.57 -0.03 32.45
CA HIS A 61 14.83 0.66 32.13
C HIS A 61 14.97 0.86 30.60
N LYS A 62 13.84 0.98 29.88
CA LYS A 62 13.85 1.07 28.42
C LYS A 62 14.09 2.48 27.90
N VAL A 63 13.86 3.51 28.70
CA VAL A 63 14.06 4.91 28.29
C VAL A 63 15.53 5.27 28.36
N TYR A 64 16.07 5.75 27.26
CA TYR A 64 17.46 6.18 27.08
C TYR A 64 17.53 7.69 26.95
N ASP A 65 18.58 8.29 27.53
CA ASP A 65 18.78 9.74 27.53
C ASP A 65 19.12 10.29 26.13
N SER A 66 19.70 9.45 25.27
CA SER A 66 20.06 9.86 23.91
C SER A 66 19.95 8.75 22.88
N ALA A 67 19.72 9.14 21.63
CA ALA A 67 19.74 8.22 20.51
C ALA A 67 21.12 7.59 20.28
N ALA A 68 22.20 8.33 20.59
CA ALA A 68 23.57 7.82 20.50
C ALA A 68 23.81 6.62 21.42
N GLU A 69 23.28 6.68 22.65
CA GLU A 69 23.32 5.54 23.58
C GLU A 69 22.42 4.39 23.11
N ALA A 70 21.23 4.72 22.62
CA ALA A 70 20.27 3.71 22.19
C ALA A 70 20.78 2.88 21.00
N VAL A 71 21.53 3.48 20.06
CA VAL A 71 22.07 2.78 18.87
C VAL A 71 23.39 2.04 19.10
N LYS A 72 23.97 2.06 20.32
CA LYS A 72 25.23 1.34 20.62
C LYS A 72 25.15 -0.17 20.40
N GLY A 73 23.95 -0.75 20.37
CA GLY A 73 23.75 -2.19 20.11
C GLY A 73 23.80 -2.59 18.63
N VAL A 74 23.87 -1.63 17.70
CA VAL A 74 23.97 -1.88 16.26
C VAL A 74 25.41 -2.25 15.89
N LYS A 75 25.56 -3.29 15.07
CA LYS A 75 26.86 -3.84 14.65
C LYS A 75 26.98 -3.84 13.13
N SER A 76 28.22 -3.88 12.64
CA SER A 76 28.49 -4.11 11.21
C SER A 76 27.89 -5.45 10.77
N GLY A 77 27.27 -5.46 9.60
CA GLY A 77 26.58 -6.63 9.04
C GLY A 77 25.15 -6.83 9.51
N ASP A 78 24.63 -6.04 10.47
CA ASP A 78 23.26 -6.17 10.96
C ASP A 78 22.23 -5.88 9.83
N ILE A 79 21.10 -6.59 9.91
CA ILE A 79 19.89 -6.31 9.12
C ILE A 79 19.07 -5.28 9.88
N VAL A 80 18.99 -4.07 9.35
CA VAL A 80 18.29 -2.93 9.94
C VAL A 80 16.94 -2.75 9.27
N LEU A 81 15.87 -3.03 10.00
CA LEU A 81 14.51 -2.72 9.59
C LEU A 81 14.20 -1.27 9.96
N SER A 82 13.89 -0.42 9.01
CA SER A 82 13.53 0.96 9.27
C SER A 82 12.05 1.17 9.02
N GLY A 83 11.31 1.37 10.12
CA GLY A 83 9.92 1.81 10.10
C GLY A 83 9.80 3.21 9.51
N GLY A 84 8.55 3.63 9.26
CA GLY A 84 8.30 4.80 8.45
C GLY A 84 8.55 4.50 6.97
N LEU A 85 8.12 5.40 6.12
CA LEU A 85 8.26 5.22 4.68
C LEU A 85 9.21 6.31 4.17
N PRO A 86 10.54 6.00 4.08
CA PRO A 86 11.47 6.95 3.51
C PRO A 86 11.10 7.22 2.05
N ALA A 87 10.99 8.47 1.71
CA ALA A 87 10.56 9.08 0.47
C ALA A 87 10.76 8.24 -0.80
N ALA A 88 9.71 7.87 -1.43
CA ALA A 88 9.41 7.54 -2.83
C ALA A 88 8.42 6.36 -3.03
N GLY A 89 7.83 5.84 -1.96
CA GLY A 89 6.65 4.96 -2.05
C GLY A 89 5.46 5.64 -1.38
N PHE A 90 5.59 5.97 -0.09
CA PHE A 90 4.52 6.56 0.73
C PHE A 90 4.97 7.79 1.52
N GLY A 91 6.01 8.51 1.09
CA GLY A 91 6.51 9.74 1.73
C GLY A 91 7.38 9.54 2.97
N LEU A 92 7.58 10.63 3.75
CA LEU A 92 8.43 10.65 4.95
C LEU A 92 7.66 10.34 6.24
N CYS A 93 6.45 9.81 6.15
CA CYS A 93 5.57 9.54 7.28
C CYS A 93 6.15 8.46 8.22
N GLY A 94 6.33 8.78 9.47
CA GLY A 94 6.80 7.83 10.50
C GLY A 94 8.29 7.45 10.42
N VAL A 95 9.15 8.20 9.70
CA VAL A 95 10.59 7.91 9.60
C VAL A 95 11.30 8.21 10.91
N PRO A 96 12.10 7.26 11.46
CA PRO A 96 12.86 7.44 12.70
C PRO A 96 14.17 8.21 12.48
N ASN A 97 14.08 9.47 12.06
CA ASN A 97 15.22 10.28 11.64
C ASN A 97 16.23 10.53 12.78
N THR A 98 15.78 10.63 14.04
CA THR A 98 16.67 10.79 15.21
C THR A 98 17.60 9.59 15.36
N LEU A 99 17.09 8.38 15.20
CA LEU A 99 17.87 7.14 15.28
C LEU A 99 18.81 6.97 14.08
N ILE A 100 18.31 7.26 12.87
CA ILE A 100 19.12 7.19 11.64
C ILE A 100 20.29 8.18 11.70
N GLN A 101 20.06 9.43 12.15
CA GLN A 101 21.11 10.42 12.35
C GLN A 101 22.13 10.02 13.43
N ALA A 102 21.67 9.34 14.49
CA ALA A 102 22.58 8.81 15.51
C ALA A 102 23.46 7.68 14.95
N LEU A 103 22.88 6.78 14.16
CA LEU A 103 23.61 5.67 13.53
C LEU A 103 24.59 6.18 12.46
N SER A 104 24.24 7.22 11.68
CA SER A 104 25.13 7.76 10.64
C SER A 104 26.46 8.31 11.18
N LYS A 105 26.49 8.67 12.48
CA LYS A 105 27.70 9.13 13.17
C LYS A 105 28.62 7.97 13.66
N ARG A 106 28.14 6.72 13.55
CA ARG A 106 28.87 5.52 13.96
C ARG A 106 29.75 5.03 12.80
N SER A 107 30.93 5.61 12.62
CA SER A 107 31.89 5.23 11.55
C SER A 107 32.45 3.80 11.70
N ASP A 108 32.31 3.21 12.88
CA ASP A 108 32.65 1.83 13.20
C ASP A 108 31.63 0.80 12.70
N VAL A 109 30.45 1.25 12.24
CA VAL A 109 29.36 0.38 11.76
C VAL A 109 29.23 0.51 10.25
N ASN A 110 29.37 -0.61 9.55
CA ASN A 110 29.29 -0.70 8.09
C ASN A 110 28.71 -2.05 7.64
N ASN A 111 28.62 -2.23 6.32
CA ASN A 111 28.11 -3.45 5.68
C ASN A 111 26.68 -3.84 6.13
N LEU A 112 25.83 -2.84 6.41
CA LEU A 112 24.46 -3.05 6.83
C LEU A 112 23.57 -3.50 5.66
N THR A 113 22.58 -4.33 5.98
CA THR A 113 21.44 -4.58 5.08
C THR A 113 20.27 -3.74 5.53
N GLY A 114 19.87 -2.74 4.74
CA GLY A 114 18.67 -1.95 5.00
C GLY A 114 17.42 -2.66 4.48
N VAL A 115 16.37 -2.74 5.30
CA VAL A 115 15.05 -3.25 4.89
C VAL A 115 14.02 -2.16 5.10
N SER A 116 13.43 -1.71 4.00
CA SER A 116 12.37 -0.70 3.99
C SER A 116 11.68 -0.71 2.62
N ASN A 117 10.55 -0.07 2.44
CA ASN A 117 9.93 -0.01 1.12
C ASN A 117 10.82 0.70 0.08
N ASN A 118 11.65 1.66 0.51
CA ASN A 118 12.75 2.27 -0.25
C ASN A 118 13.79 2.89 0.70
N ALA A 119 14.81 3.58 0.14
CA ALA A 119 15.91 4.16 0.92
C ALA A 119 15.73 5.63 1.33
N GLY A 120 14.64 6.29 0.92
CA GLY A 120 14.44 7.72 1.20
C GLY A 120 14.70 8.64 0.01
N ALA A 121 14.50 9.95 0.18
CA ALA A 121 14.78 10.98 -0.83
C ALA A 121 16.10 11.70 -0.53
N GLY A 122 17.07 11.55 -1.40
CA GLY A 122 18.41 12.12 -1.18
C GLY A 122 19.02 11.57 0.11
N GLU A 123 19.36 12.45 1.05
CA GLU A 123 19.96 12.12 2.35
C GLU A 123 18.93 11.92 3.48
N ARG A 124 17.63 11.87 3.17
CA ARG A 124 16.58 11.64 4.17
C ARG A 124 16.32 10.16 4.39
N GLY A 125 15.96 9.81 5.62
CA GLY A 125 15.76 8.40 6.00
C GLY A 125 17.02 7.57 5.80
N LEU A 126 16.89 6.31 5.34
CA LEU A 126 18.04 5.44 5.05
C LEU A 126 18.98 5.97 3.96
N GLY A 127 18.56 6.97 3.17
CA GLY A 127 19.41 7.67 2.21
C GLY A 127 20.65 8.28 2.86
N LEU A 128 20.56 8.73 4.12
CA LEU A 128 21.71 9.20 4.88
C LEU A 128 22.76 8.09 5.09
N LEU A 129 22.32 6.86 5.40
CA LEU A 129 23.21 5.72 5.58
C LEU A 129 23.79 5.19 4.25
N LEU A 130 23.10 5.42 3.13
CA LEU A 130 23.65 5.21 1.78
C LEU A 130 24.72 6.24 1.46
N HIS A 131 24.52 7.51 1.87
CA HIS A 131 25.47 8.58 1.66
C HIS A 131 26.78 8.34 2.45
N THR A 132 26.67 7.93 3.72
CA THR A 132 27.83 7.59 4.56
C THR A 132 28.50 6.26 4.17
N GLY A 133 27.91 5.47 3.26
CA GLY A 133 28.46 4.18 2.82
C GLY A 133 28.26 3.04 3.81
N GLN A 134 27.42 3.20 4.82
CA GLN A 134 27.18 2.17 5.85
C GLN A 134 26.30 1.02 5.34
N ILE A 135 25.43 1.25 4.34
CA ILE A 135 24.57 0.22 3.73
C ILE A 135 25.23 -0.36 2.49
N SER A 136 25.39 -1.70 2.44
CA SER A 136 25.89 -2.47 1.29
C SER A 136 24.81 -3.25 0.55
N LYS A 137 23.67 -3.51 1.20
CA LYS A 137 22.50 -4.19 0.58
C LYS A 137 21.20 -3.50 1.00
N MET A 138 20.25 -3.42 0.07
CA MET A 138 18.86 -3.03 0.36
C MET A 138 17.91 -4.16 -0.03
N ILE A 139 16.91 -4.42 0.82
CA ILE A 139 15.70 -5.18 0.47
C ILE A 139 14.56 -4.16 0.45
N ALA A 140 14.04 -3.88 -0.74
CA ALA A 140 13.10 -2.79 -0.95
C ALA A 140 12.12 -3.11 -2.08
N SER A 141 10.96 -2.45 -2.10
CA SER A 141 9.98 -2.58 -3.18
C SER A 141 10.19 -1.55 -4.30
N TYR A 142 11.02 -0.54 -4.04
CA TYR A 142 11.11 0.62 -4.91
C TYR A 142 12.42 1.39 -4.69
N ILE A 143 13.09 1.81 -5.78
CA ILE A 143 14.28 2.67 -5.71
C ILE A 143 13.87 4.13 -5.55
N GLY A 144 12.80 4.52 -6.23
CA GLY A 144 12.22 5.84 -6.16
C GLY A 144 13.06 6.94 -6.80
N GLY A 145 12.86 8.16 -6.30
CA GLY A 145 13.59 9.35 -6.76
C GLY A 145 14.98 9.50 -6.13
N ASN A 146 15.50 8.50 -5.41
CA ASN A 146 16.83 8.58 -4.80
C ASN A 146 17.93 8.30 -5.84
N LYS A 147 18.46 9.37 -6.42
CA LYS A 147 19.49 9.28 -7.47
C LYS A 147 20.80 8.65 -7.00
N LEU A 148 21.15 8.80 -5.73
CA LEU A 148 22.34 8.16 -5.16
C LEU A 148 22.16 6.65 -5.13
N PHE A 149 21.00 6.18 -4.64
CA PHE A 149 20.66 4.76 -4.60
C PHE A 149 20.63 4.16 -6.02
N GLU A 150 19.95 4.86 -6.95
CA GLU A 150 19.91 4.48 -8.36
C GLU A 150 21.32 4.34 -8.95
N SER A 151 22.17 5.35 -8.75
CA SER A 151 23.55 5.35 -9.26
C SER A 151 24.39 4.22 -8.68
N LYS A 152 24.32 4.00 -7.37
CA LYS A 152 25.06 2.91 -6.68
C LYS A 152 24.63 1.54 -7.18
N TYR A 153 23.32 1.31 -7.34
CA TYR A 153 22.81 0.04 -7.85
C TYR A 153 23.25 -0.21 -9.30
N LEU A 154 23.13 0.80 -10.18
CA LEU A 154 23.53 0.67 -11.58
C LEU A 154 25.02 0.39 -11.77
N LYS A 155 25.86 0.92 -10.88
CA LYS A 155 27.31 0.73 -10.88
C LYS A 155 27.75 -0.56 -10.18
N GLY A 156 26.83 -1.30 -9.55
CA GLY A 156 27.15 -2.48 -8.76
C GLY A 156 27.81 -2.19 -7.41
N GLU A 157 27.70 -0.97 -6.90
CA GLU A 157 28.24 -0.54 -5.62
C GLU A 157 27.33 -0.94 -4.43
N ILE A 158 26.09 -1.36 -4.69
CA ILE A 158 25.14 -1.83 -3.70
C ILE A 158 24.30 -2.98 -4.25
N ASP A 159 23.98 -3.93 -3.40
CA ASP A 159 23.02 -4.98 -3.71
C ASP A 159 21.59 -4.51 -3.48
N LEU A 160 20.67 -4.92 -4.36
CA LEU A 160 19.25 -4.62 -4.24
C LEU A 160 18.41 -5.87 -4.48
N GLU A 161 17.67 -6.28 -3.47
CA GLU A 161 16.61 -7.28 -3.61
C GLU A 161 15.27 -6.55 -3.75
N LEU A 162 14.72 -6.52 -4.96
CA LEU A 162 13.40 -5.94 -5.21
C LEU A 162 12.31 -6.95 -4.83
N THR A 163 11.42 -6.54 -3.93
CA THR A 163 10.32 -7.37 -3.40
C THR A 163 9.02 -6.59 -3.53
N PRO A 164 7.91 -7.19 -4.03
CA PRO A 164 6.60 -6.53 -4.04
C PRO A 164 6.23 -6.04 -2.64
N GLN A 165 5.57 -4.90 -2.55
CA GLN A 165 5.45 -4.18 -1.28
C GLN A 165 4.60 -4.91 -0.24
N GLY A 166 3.49 -5.51 -0.65
CA GLY A 166 2.69 -6.36 0.23
C GLY A 166 3.40 -7.65 0.60
N THR A 167 4.20 -8.22 -0.31
CA THR A 167 5.06 -9.36 -0.01
C THR A 167 6.14 -8.98 1.01
N LEU A 168 6.76 -7.79 0.89
CA LEU A 168 7.72 -7.28 1.88
C LEU A 168 7.07 -7.14 3.26
N ALA A 169 5.86 -6.57 3.34
CA ALA A 169 5.12 -6.44 4.59
C ALA A 169 4.86 -7.80 5.24
N GLU A 170 4.41 -8.77 4.45
CA GLU A 170 4.09 -10.12 4.94
C GLU A 170 5.35 -10.92 5.32
N ARG A 171 6.46 -10.80 4.58
CA ARG A 171 7.76 -11.42 4.94
C ARG A 171 8.24 -10.95 6.31
N ILE A 172 8.09 -9.66 6.61
CA ILE A 172 8.43 -9.07 7.91
C ILE A 172 7.45 -9.57 8.98
N ARG A 173 6.13 -9.51 8.72
CA ARG A 173 5.11 -9.99 9.66
C ARG A 173 5.30 -11.46 10.01
N ALA A 174 5.56 -12.31 9.01
CA ALA A 174 5.77 -13.74 9.20
C ALA A 174 6.94 -14.02 10.16
N ALA A 175 8.06 -13.32 10.00
CA ALA A 175 9.20 -13.45 10.92
C ALA A 175 8.82 -13.09 12.36
N GLY A 176 8.09 -11.99 12.55
CA GLY A 176 7.60 -11.57 13.88
C GLY A 176 6.62 -12.54 14.52
N ALA A 177 5.92 -13.35 13.72
CA ALA A 177 5.01 -14.39 14.16
C ALA A 177 5.65 -15.78 14.29
N GLY A 178 6.96 -15.93 14.02
CA GLY A 178 7.66 -17.20 14.05
C GLY A 178 7.34 -18.12 12.84
N ILE A 179 6.82 -17.57 11.76
CA ILE A 179 6.49 -18.27 10.52
C ILE A 179 7.68 -18.13 9.57
N PRO A 180 8.35 -19.24 9.17
CA PRO A 180 9.60 -19.16 8.38
C PRO A 180 9.37 -18.78 6.91
N ALA A 181 8.21 -19.13 6.34
CA ALA A 181 7.83 -18.88 4.95
C ALA A 181 6.32 -18.95 4.78
N PHE A 182 5.81 -18.40 3.68
CA PHE A 182 4.39 -18.44 3.31
C PHE A 182 4.23 -18.45 1.80
N TYR A 183 3.03 -18.82 1.33
CA TYR A 183 2.67 -18.76 -0.08
C TYR A 183 1.84 -17.49 -0.36
N THR A 184 2.17 -16.79 -1.46
CA THR A 184 1.46 -15.58 -1.92
C THR A 184 1.18 -15.66 -3.42
N PRO A 185 0.03 -15.15 -3.90
CA PRO A 185 -0.25 -15.08 -5.34
C PRO A 185 0.54 -13.96 -6.03
N THR A 186 1.05 -13.00 -5.27
CA THR A 186 1.77 -11.83 -5.77
C THR A 186 3.05 -12.23 -6.50
N GLY A 187 3.23 -11.73 -7.72
CA GLY A 187 4.44 -11.95 -8.51
C GLY A 187 4.46 -13.25 -9.31
N PHE A 188 3.42 -14.09 -9.25
CA PHE A 188 3.33 -15.27 -10.11
C PHE A 188 3.28 -14.88 -11.60
N GLY A 189 4.04 -15.58 -12.45
CA GLY A 189 4.16 -15.27 -13.88
C GLY A 189 4.96 -14.00 -14.21
N THR A 190 5.71 -13.47 -13.24
CA THR A 190 6.53 -12.26 -13.40
C THR A 190 8.02 -12.54 -13.18
N PRO A 191 8.92 -11.59 -13.45
CA PRO A 191 10.35 -11.72 -13.15
C PRO A 191 10.69 -12.00 -11.70
N VAL A 192 9.78 -11.73 -10.75
CA VAL A 192 9.95 -12.10 -9.33
C VAL A 192 9.98 -13.61 -9.15
N GLN A 193 9.10 -14.33 -9.85
CA GLN A 193 9.08 -15.79 -9.82
C GLN A 193 10.38 -16.40 -10.32
N ASP A 194 10.87 -15.91 -11.45
CA ASP A 194 12.02 -16.51 -12.14
C ASP A 194 13.36 -16.06 -11.57
N GLY A 195 13.36 -15.06 -10.67
CA GLY A 195 14.58 -14.47 -10.16
C GLY A 195 15.38 -13.71 -11.21
N SER A 196 14.73 -13.23 -12.29
CA SER A 196 15.42 -12.58 -13.42
C SER A 196 15.70 -11.08 -13.23
N VAL A 197 15.34 -10.51 -12.08
CA VAL A 197 15.74 -9.15 -11.72
C VAL A 197 17.09 -9.20 -11.01
N ALA A 198 18.11 -8.55 -11.58
CA ALA A 198 19.44 -8.57 -10.98
C ALA A 198 19.45 -7.96 -9.59
N MET A 199 20.07 -8.64 -8.63
CA MET A 199 20.37 -8.09 -7.30
C MET A 199 21.62 -7.20 -7.33
N ARG A 200 22.60 -7.55 -8.18
CA ARG A 200 23.85 -6.77 -8.36
C ARG A 200 24.13 -6.62 -9.83
N ASN A 201 24.53 -5.42 -10.23
CA ASN A 201 25.05 -5.16 -11.56
C ASN A 201 26.59 -5.18 -11.56
N GLY A 202 27.18 -5.54 -12.70
CA GLY A 202 28.60 -5.35 -12.96
C GLY A 202 28.91 -3.91 -13.40
N PRO A 203 30.20 -3.58 -13.55
CA PRO A 203 30.64 -2.25 -14.01
C PRO A 203 30.09 -1.87 -15.41
N ASP A 204 29.72 -2.86 -16.20
CA ASP A 204 29.10 -2.70 -17.54
C ASP A 204 27.57 -2.51 -17.48
N GLY A 205 27.00 -2.45 -16.29
CA GLY A 205 25.57 -2.30 -16.05
C GLY A 205 24.75 -3.57 -16.28
N LYS A 206 25.39 -4.72 -16.52
CA LYS A 206 24.70 -6.00 -16.64
C LYS A 206 24.60 -6.70 -15.30
N GLY A 207 23.50 -7.43 -15.11
CA GLY A 207 23.32 -8.22 -13.89
C GLY A 207 24.37 -9.31 -13.75
N VAL A 208 25.00 -9.38 -12.55
CA VAL A 208 26.01 -10.39 -12.20
C VAL A 208 25.59 -11.28 -11.03
N ALA A 209 24.59 -10.88 -10.24
CA ALA A 209 23.98 -11.69 -9.21
C ALA A 209 22.46 -11.57 -9.28
N TYR A 210 21.77 -12.68 -9.05
CA TYR A 210 20.31 -12.79 -9.16
C TYR A 210 19.74 -13.51 -7.94
N PRO A 211 18.51 -13.21 -7.51
CA PRO A 211 17.83 -14.00 -6.50
C PRO A 211 17.50 -15.40 -7.03
N PRO A 212 17.34 -16.40 -6.17
CA PRO A 212 16.90 -17.73 -6.61
C PRO A 212 15.49 -17.66 -7.18
N LYS A 213 15.20 -18.59 -8.11
CA LYS A 213 13.83 -18.84 -8.59
C LYS A 213 12.95 -19.23 -7.40
N ARG A 214 11.73 -18.65 -7.31
CA ARG A 214 10.76 -18.97 -6.26
C ARG A 214 10.10 -20.32 -6.53
N GLU A 215 9.95 -21.12 -5.47
CA GLU A 215 9.10 -22.31 -5.51
C GLU A 215 7.65 -21.91 -5.79
N THR A 216 6.95 -22.71 -6.58
CA THR A 216 5.55 -22.51 -6.92
C THR A 216 4.70 -23.65 -6.41
N ARG A 217 3.47 -23.35 -5.95
CA ARG A 217 2.50 -24.35 -5.56
C ARG A 217 1.10 -23.90 -5.91
N GLU A 218 0.30 -24.85 -6.36
CA GLU A 218 -1.11 -24.62 -6.65
C GLU A 218 -1.99 -24.97 -5.42
N PHE A 219 -2.92 -24.05 -5.13
CA PHE A 219 -3.99 -24.27 -4.15
C PHE A 219 -5.33 -23.87 -4.77
N ASN A 220 -6.29 -24.78 -4.80
CA ASN A 220 -7.65 -24.53 -5.32
C ASN A 220 -7.66 -23.94 -6.75
N GLY A 221 -6.76 -24.43 -7.63
CA GLY A 221 -6.65 -23.94 -9.01
C GLY A 221 -5.94 -22.60 -9.19
N LYS A 222 -5.43 -22.00 -8.11
CA LYS A 222 -4.67 -20.73 -8.13
C LYS A 222 -3.20 -21.00 -7.81
N GLN A 223 -2.31 -20.37 -8.54
CA GLN A 223 -0.86 -20.50 -8.38
C GLN A 223 -0.31 -19.51 -7.35
N TYR A 224 0.67 -19.93 -6.58
CA TYR A 224 1.31 -19.16 -5.52
C TYR A 224 2.83 -19.31 -5.57
N LEU A 225 3.54 -18.30 -5.06
CA LEU A 225 4.99 -18.32 -4.84
C LEU A 225 5.28 -18.50 -3.37
N LEU A 226 6.30 -19.30 -3.04
CA LEU A 226 6.88 -19.37 -1.70
C LEU A 226 7.78 -18.15 -1.48
N GLU A 227 7.53 -17.43 -0.38
CA GLU A 227 8.36 -16.32 0.08
C GLU A 227 8.84 -16.57 1.50
N GLU A 228 10.16 -16.42 1.72
CA GLU A 228 10.77 -16.60 3.03
C GLU A 228 10.62 -15.34 3.88
N ALA A 229 10.46 -15.54 5.19
CA ALA A 229 10.33 -14.46 6.16
C ALA A 229 11.64 -13.64 6.28
N ILE A 230 11.53 -12.35 6.60
CA ILE A 230 12.66 -11.45 6.85
C ILE A 230 12.73 -11.15 8.35
N LYS A 231 13.75 -11.71 9.02
CA LYS A 231 14.06 -11.41 10.40
C LYS A 231 15.16 -10.35 10.47
N GLY A 232 14.91 -9.27 11.24
CA GLY A 232 15.89 -8.21 11.45
C GLY A 232 16.76 -8.43 12.68
N ASP A 233 17.97 -7.85 12.67
CA ASP A 233 18.77 -7.71 13.87
C ASP A 233 18.33 -6.50 14.68
N VAL A 234 18.03 -5.41 14.01
CA VAL A 234 17.62 -4.13 14.61
C VAL A 234 16.40 -3.57 13.89
N ALA A 235 15.42 -3.07 14.66
CA ALA A 235 14.33 -2.26 14.13
C ALA A 235 14.40 -0.84 14.67
N PHE A 236 14.37 0.15 13.80
CA PHE A 236 14.19 1.55 14.10
C PHE A 236 12.75 1.96 13.78
N ILE A 237 12.02 2.39 14.80
CA ILE A 237 10.59 2.68 14.73
C ILE A 237 10.35 4.09 15.25
N ARG A 238 9.46 4.83 14.60
CA ARG A 238 8.92 6.08 15.14
C ARG A 238 7.47 5.88 15.55
N ALA A 239 7.15 6.27 16.78
CA ALA A 239 5.80 6.20 17.33
C ALA A 239 5.34 7.57 17.85
N TRP A 240 4.02 7.79 17.83
CA TRP A 240 3.44 9.02 18.34
C TRP A 240 3.56 9.10 19.88
N LYS A 241 3.00 8.11 20.58
CA LYS A 241 3.09 8.02 22.05
C LYS A 241 3.64 6.67 22.46
N VAL A 242 4.54 6.68 23.44
CA VAL A 242 5.12 5.47 24.02
C VAL A 242 5.14 5.62 25.52
N ASP A 243 4.63 4.63 26.25
CA ASP A 243 4.81 4.62 27.69
C ASP A 243 6.19 4.08 28.10
N GLU A 244 6.61 4.31 29.34
CA GLU A 244 7.92 3.88 29.84
C GLU A 244 8.09 2.34 29.83
N ALA A 245 7.00 1.56 29.75
CA ALA A 245 7.04 0.10 29.58
C ALA A 245 7.24 -0.32 28.13
N GLY A 246 7.12 0.60 27.18
CA GLY A 246 7.30 0.37 25.74
C GLY A 246 6.00 0.14 24.97
N ASN A 247 4.83 0.26 25.60
CA ASN A 247 3.59 0.21 24.84
C ASN A 247 3.49 1.44 23.95
N ALA A 248 3.19 1.24 22.65
CA ALA A 248 3.23 2.32 21.68
C ALA A 248 1.93 2.46 20.88
N ILE A 249 1.59 3.71 20.59
CA ILE A 249 0.51 4.11 19.69
C ILE A 249 1.13 4.79 18.48
N PHE A 250 0.81 4.32 17.29
CA PHE A 250 1.09 4.99 16.03
C PHE A 250 -0.07 5.91 15.65
N ARG A 251 0.21 6.91 14.80
CA ARG A 251 -0.80 7.87 14.41
C ARG A 251 -1.05 7.79 12.91
N TYR A 252 -2.29 7.52 12.52
CA TYR A 252 -2.75 7.42 11.14
C TYR A 252 -1.82 6.56 10.26
N ALA A 253 -1.44 7.05 9.07
CA ALA A 253 -0.59 6.32 8.12
C ALA A 253 0.87 6.14 8.60
N ALA A 254 1.30 6.77 9.70
CA ALA A 254 2.60 6.50 10.31
C ALA A 254 2.68 5.10 10.96
N HIS A 255 1.56 4.38 11.09
CA HIS A 255 1.56 2.98 11.50
C HIS A 255 2.30 2.10 10.50
N ASN A 256 2.02 2.22 9.23
CA ASN A 256 2.67 1.55 8.08
C ASN A 256 3.38 0.22 8.41
N PHE A 257 4.67 0.06 8.13
CA PHE A 257 5.46 -1.14 8.45
C PHE A 257 5.92 -1.22 9.90
N SER A 258 5.77 -0.14 10.69
CA SER A 258 6.40 0.03 11.99
C SER A 258 6.07 -1.08 12.98
N GLY A 259 4.80 -1.46 13.09
CA GLY A 259 4.35 -2.53 13.97
C GLY A 259 4.92 -3.91 13.61
N ALA A 260 4.95 -4.25 12.32
CA ALA A 260 5.49 -5.53 11.83
C ALA A 260 7.01 -5.60 12.04
N MET A 261 7.74 -4.54 11.73
CA MET A 261 9.19 -4.46 11.88
C MET A 261 9.62 -4.59 13.35
N ALA A 262 8.93 -3.90 14.26
CA ALA A 262 9.19 -4.01 15.69
C ALA A 262 9.07 -5.44 16.22
N ARG A 263 8.13 -6.22 15.70
CA ARG A 263 7.89 -7.61 16.11
C ARG A 263 8.91 -8.59 15.55
N SER A 264 9.58 -8.23 14.44
CA SER A 264 10.46 -9.15 13.70
C SER A 264 11.96 -8.95 13.97
N ALA A 265 12.36 -7.98 14.79
CA ALA A 265 13.74 -7.71 15.10
C ALA A 265 14.17 -8.27 16.47
N ARG A 266 15.48 -8.53 16.59
CA ARG A 266 16.11 -8.92 17.85
C ARG A 266 16.25 -7.74 18.82
N LEU A 267 16.48 -6.53 18.29
CA LEU A 267 16.61 -5.29 19.06
C LEU A 267 15.70 -4.23 18.45
N THR A 268 14.64 -3.85 19.16
CA THR A 268 13.73 -2.80 18.72
C THR A 268 13.97 -1.51 19.47
N ILE A 269 14.28 -0.44 18.75
CA ILE A 269 14.51 0.90 19.29
C ILE A 269 13.41 1.83 18.76
N VAL A 270 12.67 2.44 19.68
CA VAL A 270 11.55 3.33 19.35
C VAL A 270 11.94 4.77 19.61
N GLU A 271 11.82 5.59 18.57
CA GLU A 271 11.85 7.04 18.62
C GLU A 271 10.42 7.54 18.92
N ALA A 272 10.19 8.06 20.12
CA ALA A 272 8.88 8.49 20.58
C ALA A 272 8.69 10.00 20.44
N GLU A 273 7.59 10.44 19.80
CA GLU A 273 7.23 11.86 19.77
C GLU A 273 6.80 12.35 21.14
N GLU A 274 6.19 11.48 21.92
CA GLU A 274 5.83 11.74 23.33
C GLU A 274 6.10 10.48 24.16
N ILE A 275 6.88 10.62 25.24
CA ILE A 275 7.07 9.56 26.24
C ILE A 275 6.14 9.88 27.39
N VAL A 276 5.28 8.93 27.76
CA VAL A 276 4.26 9.10 28.80
C VAL A 276 4.44 8.09 29.94
N PRO A 277 3.93 8.39 31.15
CA PRO A 277 3.98 7.45 32.28
C PRO A 277 3.26 6.14 31.96
N ILE A 278 3.71 5.04 32.60
CA ILE A 278 3.04 3.74 32.52
C ILE A 278 1.57 3.87 32.98
N GLY A 279 0.65 3.30 32.19
CA GLY A 279 -0.78 3.34 32.45
C GLY A 279 -1.51 4.59 31.93
N SER A 280 -0.81 5.50 31.24
CA SER A 280 -1.44 6.66 30.60
C SER A 280 -2.11 6.35 29.27
N LEU A 281 -1.75 5.22 28.64
CA LEU A 281 -2.34 4.80 27.37
C LEU A 281 -3.53 3.89 27.60
N ASP A 282 -4.59 4.09 26.82
CA ASP A 282 -5.74 3.18 26.80
C ASP A 282 -5.29 1.81 26.23
N PRO A 283 -5.45 0.70 26.98
CA PRO A 283 -5.08 -0.63 26.52
C PRO A 283 -5.69 -1.03 25.18
N MET A 284 -6.89 -0.51 24.85
CA MET A 284 -7.58 -0.77 23.58
C MET A 284 -6.95 -0.04 22.39
N GLN A 285 -6.12 0.97 22.63
CA GLN A 285 -5.47 1.76 21.58
C GLN A 285 -3.99 1.41 21.39
N ILE A 286 -3.45 0.47 22.17
CA ILE A 286 -2.05 0.05 22.03
C ILE A 286 -1.89 -0.76 20.76
N HIS A 287 -1.17 -0.20 19.77
CA HIS A 287 -0.85 -0.88 18.52
C HIS A 287 0.34 -1.81 18.65
N LEU A 288 1.33 -1.46 19.46
CA LEU A 288 2.53 -2.25 19.72
C LEU A 288 2.70 -2.47 21.22
N PRO A 289 2.49 -3.70 21.72
CA PRO A 289 2.77 -4.04 23.12
C PRO A 289 4.25 -3.90 23.48
N GLY A 290 4.54 -3.45 24.70
CA GLY A 290 5.87 -3.17 25.18
C GLY A 290 6.84 -4.37 25.18
N VAL A 291 6.34 -5.60 25.12
CA VAL A 291 7.17 -6.81 25.01
C VAL A 291 8.09 -6.82 23.77
N TYR A 292 7.71 -6.08 22.72
CA TYR A 292 8.48 -5.97 21.48
C TYR A 292 9.44 -4.78 21.46
N VAL A 293 9.49 -3.97 22.51
CA VAL A 293 10.29 -2.74 22.56
C VAL A 293 11.41 -2.90 23.58
N ASP A 294 12.65 -2.73 23.15
CA ASP A 294 13.83 -2.84 24.02
C ASP A 294 14.31 -1.47 24.50
N ARG A 295 14.28 -0.45 23.62
CA ARG A 295 14.79 0.89 23.92
C ARG A 295 13.84 1.97 23.40
N ILE A 296 13.75 3.05 24.17
CA ILE A 296 12.91 4.21 23.87
C ILE A 296 13.78 5.45 23.95
N VAL A 297 13.69 6.31 22.95
CA VAL A 297 14.32 7.64 22.96
C VAL A 297 13.31 8.70 22.56
N LYS A 298 13.50 9.92 23.06
CA LYS A 298 12.71 11.07 22.64
C LYS A 298 13.08 11.45 21.20
N ALA A 299 12.08 11.64 20.33
CA ALA A 299 12.28 12.22 19.01
C ALA A 299 12.78 13.66 19.12
N THR A 300 13.86 13.96 18.43
CA THR A 300 14.46 15.31 18.37
C THR A 300 14.34 15.93 16.99
N THR A 301 13.95 15.14 15.99
CA THR A 301 13.72 15.62 14.62
C THR A 301 12.23 15.85 14.38
N PRO A 302 11.84 16.95 13.70
CA PRO A 302 10.45 17.18 13.34
C PRO A 302 9.95 16.14 12.33
N LYS A 303 8.63 16.06 12.18
CA LYS A 303 8.00 15.35 11.05
C LYS A 303 8.22 16.16 9.77
N GLU A 304 8.40 15.44 8.69
CA GLU A 304 8.58 16.05 7.37
C GLU A 304 7.44 15.59 6.44
N ILE A 305 6.97 16.51 5.59
CA ILE A 305 6.08 16.21 4.48
C ILE A 305 6.91 16.27 3.20
N GLU A 306 6.84 15.26 2.35
CA GLU A 306 7.59 15.24 1.09
C GLU A 306 6.92 16.10 0.02
N THR A 307 5.61 15.97 -0.11
CA THR A 307 4.81 16.71 -1.09
C THR A 307 3.60 17.34 -0.41
N GLU A 308 3.70 18.65 -0.14
CA GLU A 308 2.56 19.42 0.32
C GLU A 308 1.60 19.62 -0.85
N THR A 309 0.44 18.95 -0.81
CA THR A 309 -0.63 19.14 -1.79
C THR A 309 -1.83 19.70 -1.07
N LEU A 310 -2.28 20.87 -1.47
CA LEU A 310 -3.40 21.57 -0.84
C LEU A 310 -4.60 21.63 -1.78
N ALA A 311 -5.78 21.72 -1.19
CA ALA A 311 -6.99 22.04 -1.92
C ALA A 311 -6.78 23.36 -2.69
N PRO A 312 -7.21 23.43 -3.96
CA PRO A 312 -7.14 24.67 -4.72
C PRO A 312 -7.95 25.77 -4.05
N GLU A 313 -7.45 27.01 -4.14
CA GLU A 313 -8.17 28.17 -3.63
C GLU A 313 -9.52 28.31 -4.37
N PRO A 314 -10.55 28.83 -3.71
CA PRO A 314 -11.85 29.05 -4.34
C PRO A 314 -11.71 29.87 -5.64
N GLY A 315 -12.30 29.35 -6.74
CA GLY A 315 -12.22 29.97 -8.06
C GLY A 315 -11.03 29.54 -8.94
N THR A 316 -10.12 28.68 -8.42
CA THR A 316 -9.08 28.05 -9.24
C THR A 316 -9.59 26.83 -10.00
N ASP A 317 -8.98 26.55 -11.14
CA ASP A 317 -9.31 25.34 -11.93
C ASP A 317 -8.91 24.07 -11.17
N THR A 318 -9.88 23.41 -10.54
CA THR A 318 -9.68 22.14 -9.81
C THR A 318 -9.21 21.00 -10.70
N LYS A 319 -9.33 21.13 -12.02
CA LYS A 319 -8.92 20.15 -13.02
C LYS A 319 -7.56 20.45 -13.66
N ALA A 320 -6.79 21.40 -13.12
CA ALA A 320 -5.47 21.77 -13.65
C ALA A 320 -4.49 20.58 -13.70
N SER A 321 -4.67 19.57 -12.82
CA SER A 321 -3.88 18.33 -12.81
C SER A 321 -4.04 17.47 -14.06
N LEU A 322 -5.13 17.64 -14.82
CA LEU A 322 -5.32 16.98 -16.12
C LEU A 322 -4.37 17.51 -17.20
N GLY A 323 -3.72 18.66 -16.98
CA GLY A 323 -2.86 19.33 -17.97
C GLY A 323 -3.61 20.41 -18.73
N SER A 324 -3.22 20.69 -19.97
CA SER A 324 -3.81 21.74 -20.82
C SER A 324 -4.05 21.25 -22.24
N GLY A 325 -4.92 21.93 -22.97
CA GLY A 325 -5.20 21.68 -24.38
C GLY A 325 -5.72 20.26 -24.67
N GLU A 326 -5.34 19.71 -25.80
CA GLU A 326 -5.77 18.39 -26.29
C GLU A 326 -5.41 17.25 -25.32
N ALA A 327 -4.24 17.29 -24.70
CA ALA A 327 -3.83 16.28 -23.71
C ALA A 327 -4.74 16.26 -22.49
N ARG A 328 -5.28 17.41 -22.09
CA ARG A 328 -6.28 17.51 -21.02
C ARG A 328 -7.60 16.85 -21.45
N ALA A 329 -8.09 17.18 -22.66
CA ALA A 329 -9.34 16.62 -23.16
C ALA A 329 -9.29 15.08 -23.23
N LYS A 330 -8.21 14.52 -23.75
CA LYS A 330 -8.00 13.05 -23.80
C LYS A 330 -8.04 12.41 -22.42
N ARG A 331 -7.33 12.98 -21.45
CA ARG A 331 -7.34 12.45 -20.08
C ARG A 331 -8.69 12.57 -19.41
N GLU A 332 -9.38 13.68 -19.64
CA GLU A 332 -10.72 13.90 -19.10
C GLU A 332 -11.71 12.84 -19.62
N GLN A 333 -11.66 12.51 -20.91
CA GLN A 333 -12.47 11.43 -21.49
C GLN A 333 -12.17 10.08 -20.82
N ILE A 334 -10.89 9.71 -20.69
CA ILE A 334 -10.49 8.44 -20.06
C ILE A 334 -11.00 8.35 -18.61
N VAL A 335 -10.77 9.39 -17.79
CA VAL A 335 -11.15 9.34 -16.37
C VAL A 335 -12.66 9.40 -16.16
N LYS A 336 -13.40 10.15 -16.98
CA LYS A 336 -14.87 10.14 -16.99
C LYS A 336 -15.40 8.75 -17.31
N ARG A 337 -14.89 8.12 -18.38
CA ARG A 337 -15.32 6.76 -18.74
C ARG A 337 -15.00 5.77 -17.64
N ALA A 338 -13.81 5.86 -17.03
CA ALA A 338 -13.40 4.99 -15.92
C ALA A 338 -14.27 5.19 -14.67
N ALA A 339 -14.76 6.42 -14.41
CA ALA A 339 -15.64 6.71 -13.29
C ALA A 339 -16.99 5.97 -13.39
N LEU A 340 -17.46 5.65 -14.59
CA LEU A 340 -18.68 4.88 -14.80
C LEU A 340 -18.58 3.43 -14.31
N GLU A 341 -17.37 2.89 -14.24
CA GLU A 341 -17.10 1.52 -13.75
C GLU A 341 -17.17 1.39 -12.23
N LEU A 342 -17.12 2.51 -11.50
CA LEU A 342 -17.17 2.53 -10.05
C LEU A 342 -18.63 2.63 -9.59
N GLN A 343 -19.10 1.61 -8.89
CA GLN A 343 -20.47 1.58 -8.35
C GLN A 343 -20.54 2.22 -6.96
N ASP A 344 -21.72 2.59 -6.53
CA ASP A 344 -21.95 3.11 -5.19
C ASP A 344 -21.57 2.07 -4.12
N GLY A 345 -20.85 2.52 -3.09
CA GLY A 345 -20.37 1.67 -2.00
C GLY A 345 -19.10 0.87 -2.28
N PHE A 346 -18.55 0.86 -3.50
CA PHE A 346 -17.34 0.12 -3.84
C PHE A 346 -16.12 0.57 -3.04
N TYR A 347 -15.26 -0.40 -2.70
CA TYR A 347 -13.90 -0.18 -2.23
C TYR A 347 -12.95 -0.14 -3.42
N VAL A 348 -12.25 0.98 -3.58
CA VAL A 348 -11.50 1.27 -4.81
C VAL A 348 -10.05 1.66 -4.47
N ASN A 349 -9.09 0.99 -5.13
CA ASN A 349 -7.70 1.46 -5.14
C ASN A 349 -7.37 2.15 -6.46
N LEU A 350 -6.74 3.32 -6.37
CA LEU A 350 -6.37 4.14 -7.52
C LEU A 350 -4.85 4.28 -7.60
N GLY A 351 -4.27 3.74 -8.65
CA GLY A 351 -2.85 3.92 -8.97
C GLY A 351 -2.47 5.38 -9.19
N ILE A 352 -1.20 5.69 -8.99
CA ILE A 352 -0.65 7.05 -9.12
C ILE A 352 -0.84 7.60 -10.55
N GLY A 353 -1.15 8.87 -10.66
CA GLY A 353 -1.29 9.60 -11.93
C GLY A 353 -2.74 9.72 -12.39
N MET A 354 -3.05 9.30 -13.63
CA MET A 354 -4.39 9.47 -14.21
C MET A 354 -5.52 8.85 -13.35
N PRO A 355 -5.36 7.65 -12.76
CA PRO A 355 -6.40 7.06 -11.92
C PRO A 355 -6.84 7.93 -10.73
N THR A 356 -5.92 8.68 -10.10
CA THR A 356 -6.26 9.52 -8.93
C THR A 356 -7.24 10.67 -9.26
N LEU A 357 -7.48 10.95 -10.53
CA LEU A 357 -8.40 11.98 -10.99
C LEU A 357 -9.85 11.49 -11.09
N ILE A 358 -10.06 10.16 -11.12
CA ILE A 358 -11.39 9.54 -11.32
C ILE A 358 -12.43 10.00 -10.31
N PRO A 359 -12.14 10.16 -9.00
CA PRO A 359 -13.14 10.59 -8.02
C PRO A 359 -13.78 11.95 -8.31
N SER A 360 -13.08 12.84 -9.05
CA SER A 360 -13.60 14.14 -9.45
C SER A 360 -14.67 14.08 -10.55
N PHE A 361 -14.90 12.88 -11.10
CA PHE A 361 -15.83 12.64 -12.21
C PHE A 361 -16.88 11.57 -11.89
N LEU A 362 -17.02 11.18 -10.63
CA LEU A 362 -18.07 10.24 -10.23
C LEU A 362 -19.44 10.86 -10.54
N PRO A 363 -20.40 10.05 -11.03
CA PRO A 363 -21.79 10.49 -11.19
C PRO A 363 -22.36 11.01 -9.87
N GLU A 364 -23.28 11.97 -9.97
CA GLU A 364 -23.94 12.54 -8.81
C GLU A 364 -24.64 11.47 -7.96
N GLY A 365 -24.48 11.56 -6.63
CA GLY A 365 -25.02 10.60 -5.67
C GLY A 365 -24.25 9.30 -5.54
N ARG A 366 -23.19 9.08 -6.33
CA ARG A 366 -22.34 7.90 -6.24
C ARG A 366 -21.15 8.14 -5.31
N ASN A 367 -21.02 7.31 -4.29
CA ASN A 367 -19.94 7.38 -3.31
C ASN A 367 -19.12 6.08 -3.33
N VAL A 368 -17.81 6.20 -3.23
CA VAL A 368 -16.89 5.07 -3.15
C VAL A 368 -15.96 5.22 -1.95
N TRP A 369 -15.49 4.10 -1.42
CA TRP A 369 -14.49 4.07 -0.37
C TRP A 369 -13.09 3.97 -0.99
N LEU A 370 -12.33 5.06 -0.97
CA LEU A 370 -10.98 5.05 -1.50
C LEU A 370 -10.03 4.39 -0.50
N GLN A 371 -9.37 3.32 -0.95
CA GLN A 371 -8.32 2.64 -0.22
C GLN A 371 -6.96 3.17 -0.68
N SER A 372 -6.08 3.48 0.25
CA SER A 372 -4.69 3.80 -0.03
C SER A 372 -3.80 2.76 0.64
N GLU A 373 -2.93 2.14 -0.14
CA GLU A 373 -2.12 0.97 0.27
C GLU A 373 -1.17 1.25 1.44
N ASN A 374 -0.91 2.53 1.75
CA ASN A 374 -0.14 2.94 2.92
C ASN A 374 -0.92 2.91 4.25
N GLY A 375 -2.15 2.39 4.25
CA GLY A 375 -2.93 2.12 5.44
C GLY A 375 -4.09 3.08 5.70
N ILE A 376 -4.81 3.49 4.65
CA ILE A 376 -6.01 4.32 4.78
C ILE A 376 -7.16 3.67 4.01
N LEU A 377 -8.32 3.55 4.62
CA LEU A 377 -9.59 3.28 3.98
C LEU A 377 -10.55 4.43 4.29
N GLY A 378 -11.12 5.04 3.25
CA GLY A 378 -11.89 6.28 3.36
C GLY A 378 -11.00 7.52 3.22
N MET A 379 -10.05 7.49 2.27
CA MET A 379 -9.27 8.65 1.88
C MET A 379 -10.20 9.73 1.31
N GLY A 380 -10.05 10.95 1.82
CA GLY A 380 -10.83 12.12 1.42
C GLY A 380 -10.08 13.04 0.45
N PRO A 381 -10.66 14.21 0.15
CA PRO A 381 -10.06 15.20 -0.73
C PRO A 381 -8.79 15.82 -0.16
N LEU A 382 -8.12 16.66 -0.97
CA LEU A 382 -6.95 17.43 -0.56
C LEU A 382 -7.30 18.37 0.60
N PRO A 383 -6.38 18.53 1.60
CA PRO A 383 -6.61 19.37 2.75
C PRO A 383 -6.43 20.86 2.44
N THR A 384 -7.09 21.70 3.20
CA THR A 384 -6.64 23.10 3.36
C THR A 384 -5.35 23.13 4.18
N ARG A 385 -4.61 24.25 4.14
CA ARG A 385 -3.39 24.40 4.97
C ARG A 385 -3.63 24.15 6.47
N LYS A 386 -4.81 24.48 6.96
CA LYS A 386 -5.19 24.27 8.37
C LYS A 386 -5.48 22.79 8.70
N GLN A 387 -5.92 22.02 7.73
CA GLN A 387 -6.25 20.59 7.89
C GLN A 387 -5.08 19.67 7.57
N MET A 388 -4.02 20.21 6.97
CA MET A 388 -2.86 19.45 6.55
C MET A 388 -2.18 18.76 7.75
N ASP A 389 -1.89 17.47 7.61
CA ASP A 389 -1.27 16.63 8.65
C ASP A 389 -0.20 15.73 8.01
N ALA A 390 0.99 15.71 8.62
CA ALA A 390 2.12 14.93 8.13
C ALA A 390 1.90 13.41 8.22
N ASP A 391 0.96 12.96 9.05
CA ASP A 391 0.62 11.54 9.21
C ASP A 391 -0.58 11.12 8.34
N ILE A 392 -1.18 12.04 7.56
CA ILE A 392 -2.30 11.75 6.66
C ILE A 392 -1.87 12.08 5.23
N ILE A 393 -1.20 11.11 4.62
CA ILE A 393 -0.74 11.18 3.23
C ILE A 393 -1.19 9.94 2.47
N ASN A 394 -1.41 10.09 1.16
CA ASN A 394 -1.75 8.96 0.30
C ASN A 394 -0.49 8.21 -0.19
N ALA A 395 -0.70 7.11 -0.93
CA ALA A 395 0.37 6.33 -1.54
C ALA A 395 1.21 7.13 -2.56
N GLY A 396 0.64 8.19 -3.14
CA GLY A 396 1.32 9.16 -4.00
C GLY A 396 2.12 10.22 -3.24
N LYS A 397 2.16 10.18 -1.89
CA LYS A 397 2.86 11.10 -0.97
C LYS A 397 2.18 12.47 -0.81
N GLU A 398 1.02 12.64 -1.37
CA GLU A 398 0.25 13.87 -1.28
C GLU A 398 -0.51 13.91 0.04
N THR A 399 -0.59 15.09 0.64
CA THR A 399 -1.45 15.29 1.81
C THR A 399 -2.91 15.16 1.43
N VAL A 400 -3.66 14.41 2.24
CA VAL A 400 -5.09 14.15 2.03
C VAL A 400 -5.86 14.37 3.33
N THR A 401 -7.20 14.29 3.27
CA THR A 401 -8.07 14.23 4.44
C THR A 401 -8.64 12.82 4.61
N LEU A 402 -9.39 12.62 5.67
CA LEU A 402 -10.16 11.40 5.92
C LEU A 402 -11.65 11.73 5.88
N VAL A 403 -12.45 10.89 5.24
CA VAL A 403 -13.91 11.04 5.28
C VAL A 403 -14.49 10.49 6.59
N PRO A 404 -15.68 10.92 7.04
CA PRO A 404 -16.38 10.29 8.15
C PRO A 404 -16.53 8.79 7.95
N GLY A 405 -16.17 7.98 8.95
CA GLY A 405 -16.15 6.53 8.87
C GLY A 405 -14.85 5.92 8.34
N ALA A 406 -13.85 6.74 8.00
CA ALA A 406 -12.52 6.26 7.60
C ALA A 406 -11.85 5.46 8.72
N SER A 407 -10.98 4.53 8.32
CA SER A 407 -10.11 3.77 9.22
C SER A 407 -8.66 3.82 8.75
N THR A 408 -7.74 3.71 9.72
CA THR A 408 -6.29 3.65 9.44
C THR A 408 -5.70 2.40 10.11
N PHE A 409 -4.76 1.77 9.43
CA PHE A 409 -4.18 0.49 9.82
C PHE A 409 -2.74 0.38 9.30
N ASP A 410 -2.06 -0.72 9.63
CA ASP A 410 -0.70 -0.95 9.15
C ASP A 410 -0.67 -1.46 7.69
N SER A 411 0.54 -1.54 7.12
CA SER A 411 0.72 -1.99 5.74
C SER A 411 0.41 -3.48 5.55
N VAL A 412 0.51 -4.30 6.61
CA VAL A 412 0.19 -5.74 6.53
C VAL A 412 -1.30 -5.92 6.29
N GLU A 413 -2.13 -5.23 7.08
CA GLU A 413 -3.58 -5.23 6.94
C GLU A 413 -4.00 -4.65 5.58
N SER A 414 -3.39 -3.52 5.19
CA SER A 414 -3.69 -2.86 3.92
C SER A 414 -3.49 -3.78 2.71
N PHE A 415 -2.32 -4.42 2.63
CA PHE A 415 -2.04 -5.37 1.54
C PHE A 415 -2.78 -6.71 1.71
N GLY A 416 -3.16 -7.05 2.94
CA GLY A 416 -4.06 -8.17 3.24
C GLY A 416 -5.42 -7.99 2.58
N MET A 417 -6.02 -6.80 2.71
CA MET A 417 -7.29 -6.44 2.05
C MET A 417 -7.21 -6.59 0.53
N ILE A 418 -6.11 -6.16 -0.08
CA ILE A 418 -5.90 -6.21 -1.53
C ILE A 418 -5.79 -7.67 -1.99
N ARG A 419 -4.87 -8.44 -1.43
CA ARG A 419 -4.65 -9.84 -1.82
C ARG A 419 -5.83 -10.75 -1.49
N GLY A 420 -6.56 -10.42 -0.41
CA GLY A 420 -7.75 -11.14 0.05
C GLY A 420 -9.02 -10.85 -0.75
N GLY A 421 -8.97 -9.93 -1.76
CA GLY A 421 -10.14 -9.64 -2.60
C GLY A 421 -11.19 -8.73 -1.95
N HIS A 422 -10.80 -7.95 -0.93
CA HIS A 422 -11.71 -7.01 -0.26
C HIS A 422 -11.75 -5.62 -0.92
N VAL A 423 -11.07 -5.46 -2.05
CA VAL A 423 -11.10 -4.26 -2.89
C VAL A 423 -11.83 -4.62 -4.18
N ASP A 424 -12.94 -3.94 -4.48
CA ASP A 424 -13.79 -4.26 -5.64
C ASP A 424 -13.11 -3.93 -6.96
N VAL A 425 -12.42 -2.77 -7.01
CA VAL A 425 -11.79 -2.26 -8.23
C VAL A 425 -10.40 -1.70 -7.94
N SER A 426 -9.42 -2.09 -8.74
CA SER A 426 -8.11 -1.45 -8.82
C SER A 426 -7.94 -0.82 -10.22
N VAL A 427 -7.64 0.48 -10.27
CA VAL A 427 -7.38 1.19 -11.51
C VAL A 427 -5.91 1.58 -11.60
N LEU A 428 -5.22 1.16 -12.66
CA LEU A 428 -3.77 1.33 -12.82
C LEU A 428 -3.44 1.97 -14.18
N GLY A 429 -2.30 2.69 -14.21
CA GLY A 429 -1.66 3.07 -15.47
C GLY A 429 -0.85 1.92 -16.07
N ALA A 430 -0.58 1.99 -17.39
CA ALA A 430 0.25 1.01 -18.07
C ALA A 430 1.31 1.63 -18.96
N MET A 431 2.44 0.92 -19.09
CA MET A 431 3.41 1.11 -20.18
C MET A 431 3.01 0.22 -21.36
N GLU A 432 2.66 -1.03 -21.10
CA GLU A 432 2.12 -1.98 -22.08
C GLU A 432 1.02 -2.83 -21.45
N VAL A 433 0.04 -3.22 -22.26
CA VAL A 433 -1.02 -4.18 -21.90
C VAL A 433 -1.12 -5.23 -22.99
N GLY A 434 -1.14 -6.50 -22.60
CA GLY A 434 -1.38 -7.61 -23.52
C GLY A 434 -2.86 -7.88 -23.77
N ALA A 435 -3.25 -8.25 -24.98
CA ALA A 435 -4.61 -8.70 -25.31
C ALA A 435 -5.08 -9.89 -24.47
N ASN A 436 -4.15 -10.64 -23.89
CA ASN A 436 -4.39 -11.75 -22.98
C ASN A 436 -4.58 -11.32 -21.50
N GLY A 437 -4.54 -10.00 -21.22
CA GLY A 437 -4.65 -9.45 -19.88
C GLY A 437 -3.33 -9.27 -19.11
N ASP A 438 -2.18 -9.46 -19.74
CA ASP A 438 -0.89 -9.16 -19.11
C ASP A 438 -0.72 -7.64 -18.91
N LEU A 439 -0.06 -7.25 -17.81
CA LEU A 439 0.24 -5.85 -17.49
C LEU A 439 1.73 -5.65 -17.27
N ALA A 440 2.30 -4.60 -17.87
CA ALA A 440 3.65 -4.13 -17.61
C ALA A 440 3.65 -2.62 -17.32
N ASN A 441 4.10 -2.22 -16.11
CA ASN A 441 4.10 -0.82 -15.70
C ASN A 441 5.18 -0.43 -14.68
N TRP A 442 6.23 -1.26 -14.45
CA TRP A 442 7.15 -1.01 -13.37
C TRP A 442 8.63 -0.86 -13.74
N ILE A 443 9.10 -1.47 -14.84
CA ILE A 443 10.51 -1.41 -15.25
C ILE A 443 10.66 -1.45 -16.79
N ILE A 444 11.64 -0.71 -17.28
CA ILE A 444 12.15 -0.81 -18.66
C ILE A 444 13.57 -1.35 -18.57
N PRO A 445 13.88 -2.54 -19.13
CA PRO A 445 15.22 -3.12 -19.11
C PRO A 445 16.28 -2.17 -19.69
N GLY A 446 17.44 -2.05 -19.00
CA GLY A 446 18.54 -1.17 -19.41
C GLY A 446 18.29 0.32 -19.22
N LYS A 447 17.11 0.70 -18.75
CA LYS A 447 16.79 2.05 -18.31
C LYS A 447 16.07 1.94 -16.99
N LEU A 448 16.73 2.37 -15.92
CA LEU A 448 15.96 2.84 -14.80
C LEU A 448 15.21 4.06 -15.32
N VAL A 449 13.88 4.04 -15.28
CA VAL A 449 13.06 5.08 -15.90
C VAL A 449 13.34 6.38 -15.16
N LYS A 450 14.07 7.28 -15.81
CA LYS A 450 14.30 8.62 -15.29
C LYS A 450 12.96 9.31 -15.13
N GLY A 451 12.50 9.48 -13.89
CA GLY A 451 11.56 10.54 -13.58
C GLY A 451 12.17 11.84 -14.10
N LYS A 452 11.56 12.49 -15.09
CA LYS A 452 11.98 13.81 -15.50
C LYS A 452 11.87 14.74 -14.31
N GLN A 453 13.02 15.09 -13.74
CA GLN A 453 13.15 16.31 -12.97
C GLN A 453 13.07 17.44 -13.99
N GLU A 454 11.91 18.06 -14.13
CA GLU A 454 11.82 19.31 -14.88
C GLU A 454 12.66 20.37 -14.17
N ALA A 455 13.46 21.03 -14.98
CA ALA A 455 14.26 22.17 -14.57
C ALA A 455 13.35 23.18 -13.85
N MET A 456 13.77 23.61 -12.67
CA MET A 456 13.18 24.75 -11.98
C MET A 456 13.20 25.95 -12.92
N CYS A 457 12.04 26.32 -13.43
CA CYS A 457 11.84 27.62 -14.03
C CYS A 457 11.53 28.59 -12.88
N SER A 458 12.53 29.39 -12.52
CA SER A 458 12.36 30.57 -11.69
C SER A 458 11.69 31.67 -12.56
N PRO A 459 10.71 32.48 -12.11
CA PRO A 459 10.30 32.78 -10.74
C PRO A 459 8.77 32.77 -10.50
N CYS A 460 8.16 31.63 -10.42
CA CYS A 460 6.77 31.53 -9.93
C CYS A 460 6.70 30.40 -8.91
N ASN A 461 6.61 30.75 -7.63
CA ASN A 461 6.43 29.85 -6.49
C ASN A 461 5.04 29.15 -6.47
N VAL A 462 4.62 28.55 -7.58
CA VAL A 462 3.43 27.69 -7.62
C VAL A 462 3.92 26.29 -7.95
N ALA A 463 3.89 25.41 -6.96
CA ALA A 463 4.14 23.99 -7.15
C ALA A 463 3.06 23.44 -8.09
N ARG A 464 3.42 23.14 -9.33
CA ARG A 464 2.55 22.39 -10.25
C ARG A 464 2.58 20.93 -9.82
N PRO A 465 1.42 20.26 -9.66
CA PRO A 465 1.39 18.83 -9.42
C PRO A 465 2.01 18.12 -10.63
N HIS A 466 3.16 17.49 -10.42
CA HIS A 466 3.87 16.75 -11.45
C HIS A 466 3.23 15.38 -11.62
N ILE A 467 2.76 15.10 -12.84
CA ILE A 467 2.40 13.74 -13.26
C ILE A 467 3.70 12.94 -13.34
N HIS A 468 3.93 12.10 -12.33
CA HIS A 468 5.11 11.23 -12.29
C HIS A 468 5.02 10.17 -13.39
N SER A 469 6.00 10.17 -14.28
CA SER A 469 6.19 9.08 -15.22
C SER A 469 6.88 7.91 -14.52
N ALA A 470 6.40 6.72 -14.82
CA ALA A 470 6.87 5.37 -14.53
C ALA A 470 7.96 5.22 -13.43
N SER A 471 7.59 4.54 -12.38
CA SER A 471 8.42 4.29 -11.20
C SER A 471 9.52 3.25 -11.45
N THR A 472 10.63 3.41 -10.76
CA THR A 472 11.74 2.44 -10.74
C THR A 472 11.54 1.43 -9.61
N GLY A 473 10.75 0.42 -9.86
CA GLY A 473 10.39 -0.62 -8.90
C GLY A 473 8.89 -0.91 -8.92
N MET A 474 8.52 -2.04 -8.38
CA MET A 474 7.15 -2.55 -8.46
C MET A 474 6.19 -1.89 -7.48
N GLY A 475 6.70 -1.35 -6.36
CA GLY A 475 5.84 -0.81 -5.30
C GLY A 475 4.76 -1.81 -4.91
N GLY A 476 3.51 -1.34 -4.77
CA GLY A 476 2.32 -2.17 -4.54
C GLY A 476 1.64 -2.71 -5.79
N ALA A 477 2.11 -2.34 -7.00
CA ALA A 477 1.39 -2.66 -8.24
C ALA A 477 1.19 -4.18 -8.47
N MET A 478 2.19 -5.01 -8.13
CA MET A 478 2.06 -6.47 -8.24
C MET A 478 1.04 -7.06 -7.26
N ASP A 479 0.93 -6.49 -6.06
CA ASP A 479 -0.07 -6.91 -5.08
C ASP A 479 -1.47 -6.50 -5.54
N LEU A 480 -1.64 -5.29 -6.08
CA LEU A 480 -2.92 -4.76 -6.58
C LEU A 480 -3.53 -5.63 -7.69
N VAL A 481 -2.72 -6.34 -8.45
CA VAL A 481 -3.19 -7.20 -9.55
C VAL A 481 -3.12 -8.70 -9.24
N SER A 482 -2.83 -9.07 -7.99
CA SER A 482 -2.58 -10.47 -7.60
C SER A 482 -3.84 -11.32 -7.41
N ASN A 483 -5.01 -10.69 -7.26
CA ASN A 483 -6.29 -11.39 -7.09
C ASN A 483 -7.36 -10.93 -8.11
N PRO A 484 -7.12 -11.14 -9.42
CA PRO A 484 -8.00 -10.62 -10.47
C PRO A 484 -9.33 -11.39 -10.57
N GLU A 485 -9.52 -12.46 -9.83
CA GLU A 485 -10.79 -13.20 -9.78
C GLU A 485 -11.85 -12.46 -8.93
N GLU A 486 -11.41 -11.74 -7.90
CA GLU A 486 -12.29 -11.03 -6.96
C GLU A 486 -12.20 -9.52 -7.11
N THR A 487 -11.07 -8.99 -7.60
CA THR A 487 -10.86 -7.55 -7.84
C THR A 487 -10.90 -7.27 -9.34
N LYS A 488 -11.76 -6.36 -9.79
CA LYS A 488 -11.77 -5.90 -11.18
C LYS A 488 -10.55 -5.01 -11.44
N ILE A 489 -9.68 -5.40 -12.36
CA ILE A 489 -8.47 -4.65 -12.72
C ILE A 489 -8.73 -3.86 -14.00
N ILE A 490 -8.71 -2.55 -13.88
CA ILE A 490 -8.92 -1.61 -14.99
C ILE A 490 -7.60 -0.89 -15.29
N VAL A 491 -7.25 -0.82 -16.55
CA VAL A 491 -6.11 -0.03 -17.01
C VAL A 491 -6.63 1.25 -17.68
N THR A 492 -6.12 2.41 -17.22
CA THR A 492 -6.32 3.70 -17.88
C THR A 492 -5.00 4.21 -18.42
N THR A 493 -4.90 4.40 -19.74
CA THR A 493 -3.64 4.80 -20.39
C THR A 493 -3.90 5.50 -21.71
N ASP A 494 -2.92 6.30 -22.20
CA ASP A 494 -2.93 6.75 -23.59
C ASP A 494 -2.79 5.51 -24.50
N HIS A 495 -3.47 5.48 -25.64
CA HIS A 495 -3.48 4.36 -26.57
C HIS A 495 -2.10 4.07 -27.18
N CYS A 496 -1.35 5.12 -27.44
CA CYS A 496 0.02 5.06 -27.92
C CYS A 496 0.98 5.80 -26.96
N ASP A 497 2.26 5.50 -27.10
CA ASP A 497 3.32 6.25 -26.45
C ASP A 497 3.54 7.63 -27.12
N LYS A 498 4.43 8.45 -26.56
CA LYS A 498 4.75 9.79 -27.12
C LYS A 498 5.37 9.77 -28.51
N LYS A 499 5.80 8.60 -29.01
CA LYS A 499 6.38 8.39 -30.34
C LYS A 499 5.37 7.80 -31.32
N GLY A 500 4.14 7.55 -30.87
CA GLY A 500 3.08 6.92 -31.66
C GLY A 500 3.10 5.39 -31.66
N ASN A 501 3.94 4.74 -30.85
CA ASN A 501 3.95 3.29 -30.76
C ASN A 501 2.75 2.79 -29.95
N PRO A 502 2.03 1.74 -30.41
CA PRO A 502 0.94 1.13 -29.67
C PRO A 502 1.38 0.63 -28.28
N LYS A 503 0.54 0.83 -27.28
CA LYS A 503 0.73 0.25 -25.94
C LYS A 503 -0.10 -1.02 -25.72
N ILE A 504 -1.05 -1.30 -26.61
CA ILE A 504 -1.90 -2.49 -26.56
C ILE A 504 -1.32 -3.48 -27.57
N LEU A 505 -0.75 -4.57 -27.06
CA LEU A 505 0.02 -5.57 -27.80
C LEU A 505 -0.64 -6.94 -27.68
N ASP A 506 -0.30 -7.90 -28.58
CA ASP A 506 -0.73 -9.29 -28.38
C ASP A 506 -0.21 -9.85 -27.05
N ARG A 507 1.06 -9.55 -26.73
CA ARG A 507 1.72 -9.83 -25.44
C ARG A 507 2.65 -8.69 -25.08
N CYS A 508 2.81 -8.41 -23.79
CA CYS A 508 3.76 -7.42 -23.33
C CYS A 508 5.20 -7.84 -23.70
N SER A 509 5.98 -6.88 -24.14
CA SER A 509 7.42 -7.03 -24.39
C SER A 509 8.25 -6.65 -23.16
N LEU A 510 7.70 -5.80 -22.30
CA LEU A 510 8.31 -5.37 -21.05
C LEU A 510 8.05 -6.38 -19.91
N PRO A 511 8.89 -6.37 -18.87
CA PRO A 511 8.72 -7.23 -17.70
C PRO A 511 7.36 -7.04 -17.03
N LEU A 512 6.66 -8.15 -16.79
CA LEU A 512 5.29 -8.13 -16.30
C LEU A 512 5.19 -7.63 -14.86
N THR A 513 4.15 -6.86 -14.58
CA THR A 513 3.61 -6.55 -13.26
C THR A 513 2.67 -7.65 -12.79
N GLY A 514 1.86 -8.17 -13.71
CA GLY A 514 0.95 -9.29 -13.49
C GLY A 514 0.61 -9.97 -14.79
N SER A 515 0.43 -11.29 -14.72
CA SER A 515 0.04 -12.11 -15.85
C SER A 515 -1.47 -12.33 -15.84
N ARG A 516 -2.13 -12.11 -16.97
CA ARG A 516 -3.58 -12.31 -17.17
C ARG A 516 -4.45 -11.68 -16.08
N CYS A 517 -4.08 -10.46 -15.66
CA CYS A 517 -4.75 -9.78 -14.55
C CYS A 517 -5.74 -8.69 -14.99
N VAL A 518 -5.55 -8.07 -16.16
CA VAL A 518 -6.37 -6.96 -16.63
C VAL A 518 -7.71 -7.45 -17.17
N SER A 519 -8.80 -6.85 -16.68
CA SER A 519 -10.19 -7.11 -17.13
C SER A 519 -10.66 -6.10 -18.17
N MET A 520 -10.16 -4.86 -18.11
CA MET A 520 -10.62 -3.77 -18.97
C MET A 520 -9.51 -2.78 -19.25
N ILE A 521 -9.48 -2.25 -20.49
CA ILE A 521 -8.57 -1.18 -20.91
C ILE A 521 -9.42 0.00 -21.38
N ILE A 522 -9.12 1.19 -20.86
CA ILE A 522 -9.76 2.45 -21.25
C ILE A 522 -8.68 3.39 -21.75
N THR A 523 -8.80 3.82 -22.99
CA THR A 523 -7.90 4.79 -23.65
C THR A 523 -8.70 5.97 -24.17
N GLU A 524 -8.06 6.99 -24.75
CA GLU A 524 -8.73 8.10 -25.42
C GLU A 524 -9.40 7.70 -26.75
N LEU A 525 -9.15 6.46 -27.25
CA LEU A 525 -9.73 5.99 -28.51
C LEU A 525 -10.82 4.92 -28.32
N ALA A 526 -10.69 4.07 -27.31
CA ALA A 526 -11.52 2.89 -27.19
C ALA A 526 -11.56 2.32 -25.76
N VAL A 527 -12.62 1.54 -25.52
CA VAL A 527 -12.77 0.67 -24.34
C VAL A 527 -12.73 -0.78 -24.81
N PHE A 528 -11.82 -1.56 -24.22
CA PHE A 528 -11.70 -3.00 -24.46
C PHE A 528 -12.01 -3.77 -23.18
N GLU A 529 -12.71 -4.88 -23.32
CA GLU A 529 -12.89 -5.90 -22.31
C GLU A 529 -12.03 -7.13 -22.61
N ILE A 530 -11.46 -7.73 -21.58
CA ILE A 530 -10.57 -8.90 -21.74
C ILE A 530 -11.16 -10.09 -21.01
N ASP A 531 -11.47 -11.14 -21.76
CA ASP A 531 -11.65 -12.48 -21.22
C ASP A 531 -10.27 -13.07 -20.89
N ARG A 532 -9.86 -12.94 -19.64
CA ARG A 532 -8.55 -13.39 -19.14
C ARG A 532 -8.35 -14.91 -19.28
N LYS A 533 -9.44 -15.71 -19.17
CA LYS A 533 -9.39 -17.18 -19.28
C LYS A 533 -9.20 -17.61 -20.72
N ALA A 534 -9.98 -17.04 -21.62
CA ALA A 534 -9.82 -17.29 -23.06
C ALA A 534 -8.60 -16.59 -23.66
N GLY A 535 -8.09 -15.54 -23.00
CA GLY A 535 -7.01 -14.70 -23.53
C GLY A 535 -7.46 -13.89 -24.74
N LYS A 536 -8.71 -13.42 -24.75
CA LYS A 536 -9.35 -12.68 -25.84
C LYS A 536 -9.70 -11.28 -25.44
N MET A 537 -9.43 -10.33 -26.32
CA MET A 537 -9.77 -8.92 -26.16
C MET A 537 -10.89 -8.54 -27.12
N THR A 538 -11.91 -7.83 -26.60
CA THR A 538 -13.09 -7.39 -27.36
C THR A 538 -13.24 -5.88 -27.26
N LEU A 539 -13.35 -5.20 -28.39
CA LEU A 539 -13.73 -3.78 -28.47
C LEU A 539 -15.19 -3.64 -28.05
N LYS A 540 -15.45 -2.83 -27.01
CA LYS A 540 -16.79 -2.59 -26.47
C LYS A 540 -17.36 -1.24 -26.89
N GLU A 541 -16.52 -0.21 -26.89
CA GLU A 541 -16.94 1.18 -27.13
C GLU A 541 -15.86 1.92 -27.90
N LEU A 542 -16.28 2.86 -28.75
CA LEU A 542 -15.43 3.90 -29.32
C LEU A 542 -15.55 5.15 -28.48
N MET A 543 -14.44 5.80 -28.19
CA MET A 543 -14.48 7.09 -27.49
C MET A 543 -14.93 8.21 -28.45
N PRO A 544 -15.53 9.31 -27.94
CA PRO A 544 -16.03 10.40 -28.76
C PRO A 544 -15.02 10.90 -29.79
N GLY A 545 -15.39 10.88 -31.05
CA GLY A 545 -14.57 11.30 -32.17
C GLY A 545 -13.54 10.28 -32.68
N ALA A 546 -13.44 9.09 -32.07
CA ALA A 546 -12.57 8.01 -32.55
C ALA A 546 -13.27 7.17 -33.61
N THR A 547 -12.52 6.66 -34.61
CA THR A 547 -13.05 5.74 -35.63
C THR A 547 -12.50 4.33 -35.45
N LEU A 548 -13.25 3.35 -35.91
CA LEU A 548 -12.82 1.95 -35.87
C LEU A 548 -11.51 1.73 -36.65
N GLU A 549 -11.35 2.43 -37.77
CA GLU A 549 -10.14 2.40 -38.60
C GLU A 549 -8.93 2.93 -37.82
N GLU A 550 -9.09 4.03 -37.08
CA GLU A 550 -8.05 4.59 -36.24
C GLU A 550 -7.66 3.63 -35.12
N VAL A 551 -8.64 3.04 -34.43
CA VAL A 551 -8.40 2.05 -33.39
C VAL A 551 -7.64 0.83 -33.94
N LYS A 552 -8.04 0.31 -35.12
CA LYS A 552 -7.31 -0.80 -35.77
C LYS A 552 -5.88 -0.43 -36.16
N ALA A 553 -5.65 0.77 -36.67
CA ALA A 553 -4.34 1.23 -37.10
C ALA A 553 -3.38 1.45 -35.91
N LYS A 554 -3.89 1.81 -34.73
CA LYS A 554 -3.11 2.14 -33.54
C LYS A 554 -3.05 1.01 -32.49
N THR A 555 -3.77 -0.10 -32.68
CA THR A 555 -3.73 -1.29 -31.82
C THR A 555 -2.88 -2.36 -32.46
N ALA A 556 -1.76 -2.75 -31.83
CA ALA A 556 -0.91 -3.82 -32.37
C ALA A 556 -1.44 -5.23 -32.03
N ALA A 557 -2.39 -5.32 -31.11
CA ALA A 557 -3.02 -6.56 -30.72
C ALA A 557 -4.20 -6.92 -31.63
N LYS A 558 -4.48 -8.22 -31.76
CA LYS A 558 -5.72 -8.72 -32.35
C LYS A 558 -6.87 -8.55 -31.37
N PHE A 559 -8.03 -8.11 -31.84
CA PHE A 559 -9.23 -7.99 -31.04
C PHE A 559 -10.48 -8.34 -31.84
N GLU A 560 -11.51 -8.79 -31.13
CA GLU A 560 -12.85 -9.01 -31.68
C GLU A 560 -13.66 -7.70 -31.57
N ILE A 561 -14.60 -7.50 -32.46
CA ILE A 561 -15.52 -6.36 -32.39
C ILE A 561 -16.79 -6.86 -31.71
N GLY A 562 -17.17 -6.21 -30.62
CA GLY A 562 -18.40 -6.56 -29.89
C GLY A 562 -19.66 -6.37 -30.75
N PRO A 563 -20.77 -7.05 -30.41
CA PRO A 563 -21.98 -7.03 -31.23
C PRO A 563 -22.65 -5.64 -31.28
N ASN A 564 -22.44 -4.80 -30.26
CA ASN A 564 -23.03 -3.46 -30.14
C ASN A 564 -21.93 -2.48 -29.75
N VAL A 565 -21.06 -2.15 -30.71
CA VAL A 565 -20.03 -1.11 -30.48
C VAL A 565 -20.67 0.24 -30.71
N GLU A 566 -20.87 0.98 -29.65
CA GLU A 566 -21.45 2.32 -29.66
C GLU A 566 -20.39 3.37 -29.30
N GLU A 567 -20.64 4.62 -29.65
CA GLU A 567 -19.81 5.72 -29.16
C GLU A 567 -20.15 5.99 -27.69
N THR A 568 -19.12 6.09 -26.86
CA THR A 568 -19.27 6.35 -25.43
C THR A 568 -19.92 7.71 -25.18
N SER A 569 -20.94 7.76 -24.33
CA SER A 569 -21.63 9.00 -23.92
C SER A 569 -20.91 9.67 -22.71
N VAL A 570 -19.69 10.16 -22.85
CA VAL A 570 -18.92 10.81 -21.75
C VAL A 570 -18.60 12.29 -22.01
#